data_e202ac0c3c054fac80abf66f8a82f50c
#
_entry.id   e202ac0c3c054fac80abf66f8a82f50c
#
_cell.length_a   1.000
_cell.length_b   1.000
_cell.length_c   1.000
_cell.angle_alpha   90.00
_cell.angle_beta   90.00
_cell.angle_gamma   90.00
#
_symmetry.space_group_name_H-M   'P 1'
#
loop_
_entity.id
_entity.type
_entity.pdbx_description
1 polymer ?
#
loop_
_entity_poly.entity_id
_entity_poly.type
_entity_poly.pdbx_seq_one_letter_code
_entity_poly.pdbx_strand_id
1 'polypeptide(L)'
;MPELVVRMGELAVSSTAGDVLVCVGLGSCIGLALVARHGRACGLAHVMLPESNGRAEEKVGKFADLAVPALVDELVRVGVGPRSLEAVLVGGAQMFAGNSGMEIGARNEAAVRAGLAAAGIPIHAAATAGNTGRTMRVEVGTGAVTAREAGAAEVALR
;
A
#
# COMPACT_ATOMS: atom_id res chain seq x y z
N MET A 1 6.44 19.63 6.73
CA MET A 1 5.48 18.88 5.94
C MET A 1 4.82 17.85 6.82
N PRO A 2 3.50 17.87 6.92
CA PRO A 2 2.82 16.90 7.80
C PRO A 2 2.95 15.48 7.26
N GLU A 3 3.34 14.60 8.15
CA GLU A 3 3.35 13.16 7.86
C GLU A 3 2.10 12.54 8.45
N LEU A 4 1.37 11.81 7.61
CA LEU A 4 0.20 11.06 8.00
C LEU A 4 0.58 9.59 8.08
N VAL A 5 0.80 9.11 9.29
CA VAL A 5 1.20 7.72 9.50
C VAL A 5 -0.02 6.82 9.35
N VAL A 6 0.06 5.88 8.43
CA VAL A 6 -0.97 4.89 8.16
C VAL A 6 -0.57 3.60 8.89
N ARG A 7 -1.21 3.36 10.01
CA ARG A 7 -0.88 2.23 10.87
C ARG A 7 -1.51 0.95 10.36
N MET A 8 -1.12 -0.16 10.96
CA MET A 8 -1.60 -1.49 10.57
C MET A 8 -3.13 -1.53 10.47
N GLY A 9 -3.62 -1.94 9.32
CA GLY A 9 -5.06 -2.05 9.04
C GLY A 9 -5.74 -0.75 8.67
N GLU A 10 -5.02 0.36 8.70
CA GLU A 10 -5.59 1.66 8.33
C GLU A 10 -5.41 1.95 6.85
N LEU A 11 -6.17 2.91 6.36
CA LEU A 11 -5.95 3.53 5.06
C LEU A 11 -6.21 5.02 5.17
N ALA A 12 -5.59 5.78 4.31
CA ALA A 12 -5.76 7.22 4.27
C ALA A 12 -5.62 7.72 2.84
N VAL A 13 -6.32 8.81 2.54
CA VAL A 13 -6.29 9.47 1.24
C VAL A 13 -6.06 10.96 1.49
N SER A 14 -5.28 11.59 0.64
CA SER A 14 -5.07 13.03 0.68
C SER A 14 -5.01 13.61 -0.73
N SER A 15 -5.55 14.81 -0.87
CA SER A 15 -5.37 15.64 -2.05
C SER A 15 -4.71 16.98 -1.70
N THR A 16 -4.14 17.07 -0.52
CA THR A 16 -3.43 18.25 -0.06
C THR A 16 -1.97 18.15 -0.43
N ALA A 17 -1.52 19.00 -1.33
CA ALA A 17 -0.12 19.01 -1.77
C ALA A 17 0.81 19.25 -0.58
N GLY A 18 1.85 18.45 -0.49
CA GLY A 18 2.83 18.51 0.59
C GLY A 18 2.59 17.52 1.71
N ASP A 19 1.39 16.92 1.80
CA ASP A 19 1.17 15.81 2.73
C ASP A 19 2.04 14.63 2.33
N VAL A 20 2.53 13.90 3.32
CA VAL A 20 3.29 12.66 3.10
C VAL A 20 2.58 11.54 3.85
N LEU A 21 2.10 10.54 3.11
CA LEU A 21 1.51 9.35 3.69
C LEU A 21 2.62 8.33 3.95
N VAL A 22 2.64 7.75 5.14
CA VAL A 22 3.77 6.90 5.58
C VAL A 22 3.29 5.59 6.16
N CYS A 23 3.88 4.48 5.71
CA CYS A 23 3.80 3.20 6.38
C CYS A 23 5.18 2.87 6.96
N VAL A 24 5.25 2.69 8.26
CA VAL A 24 6.49 2.34 8.97
C VAL A 24 6.46 0.86 9.34
N GLY A 25 7.60 0.21 9.24
CA GLY A 25 7.75 -1.16 9.74
C GLY A 25 6.99 -2.20 8.93
N LEU A 26 6.98 -2.06 7.62
CA LEU A 26 6.37 -3.05 6.74
C LEU A 26 7.22 -4.30 6.69
N GLY A 27 6.84 -5.33 7.44
CA GLY A 27 7.43 -6.66 7.36
C GLY A 27 6.60 -7.49 6.39
N SER A 28 5.76 -8.40 6.89
CA SER A 28 4.86 -9.20 6.06
C SER A 28 3.68 -8.39 5.51
N CYS A 29 3.39 -7.23 6.10
CA CYS A 29 2.35 -6.33 5.61
C CYS A 29 2.72 -5.75 4.25
N ILE A 30 1.70 -5.32 3.51
CA ILE A 30 1.88 -4.59 2.25
C ILE A 30 1.43 -3.14 2.45
N GLY A 31 2.33 -2.21 2.17
CA GLY A 31 1.95 -0.82 1.94
C GLY A 31 1.48 -0.71 0.50
N LEU A 32 0.20 -0.43 0.33
CA LEU A 32 -0.40 -0.27 -1.00
C LEU A 32 -0.67 1.20 -1.23
N ALA A 33 0.08 1.81 -2.14
CA ALA A 33 -0.19 3.15 -2.60
C ALA A 33 -1.00 3.11 -3.88
N LEU A 34 -2.06 3.90 -3.94
CA LEU A 34 -2.75 4.22 -5.17
C LEU A 34 -2.52 5.70 -5.45
N VAL A 35 -1.94 5.98 -6.59
CA VAL A 35 -1.54 7.34 -6.95
C VAL A 35 -2.24 7.73 -8.24
N ALA A 36 -2.91 8.89 -8.23
CA ALA A 36 -3.43 9.44 -9.48
C ALA A 36 -2.24 9.82 -10.37
N ARG A 37 -2.34 9.58 -11.67
CA ARG A 37 -1.21 9.80 -12.58
C ARG A 37 -0.67 11.23 -12.53
N HIS A 38 -1.54 12.20 -12.28
CA HIS A 38 -1.12 13.59 -12.10
C HIS A 38 -0.45 13.86 -10.73
N GLY A 39 -0.48 12.88 -9.80
CA GLY A 39 0.14 12.99 -8.48
C GLY A 39 -0.59 13.84 -7.46
N ARG A 40 -1.71 14.45 -7.81
CA ARG A 40 -2.40 15.42 -6.94
C ARG A 40 -3.23 14.78 -5.85
N ALA A 41 -3.57 13.52 -6.00
CA ALA A 41 -4.28 12.76 -4.97
C ALA A 41 -3.64 11.40 -4.85
N CYS A 42 -3.44 10.97 -3.62
CA CYS A 42 -2.80 9.70 -3.30
C CYS A 42 -3.52 9.03 -2.15
N GLY A 43 -3.50 7.71 -2.15
CA GLY A 43 -3.98 6.91 -1.04
C GLY A 43 -2.94 5.88 -0.63
N LEU A 44 -2.99 5.47 0.62
CA LEU A 44 -2.09 4.46 1.17
C LEU A 44 -2.87 3.58 2.13
N ALA A 45 -2.74 2.27 1.98
CA ALA A 45 -3.31 1.29 2.89
C ALA A 45 -2.21 0.42 3.48
N HIS A 46 -2.36 0.06 4.74
CA HIS A 46 -1.43 -0.82 5.45
C HIS A 46 -2.09 -2.19 5.61
N VAL A 47 -1.93 -3.04 4.60
CA VAL A 47 -2.60 -4.33 4.48
C VAL A 47 -1.87 -5.39 5.31
N MET A 48 -2.62 -6.09 6.15
CA MET A 48 -2.05 -7.07 7.09
C MET A 48 -2.31 -8.51 6.69
N LEU A 49 -3.47 -8.78 6.10
CA LEU A 49 -3.94 -10.13 5.80
C LEU A 49 -4.50 -10.20 4.38
N PRO A 50 -4.43 -11.37 3.75
CA PRO A 50 -4.87 -11.46 2.35
C PRO A 50 -6.38 -11.39 2.18
N GLU A 51 -7.15 -12.01 3.07
CA GLU A 51 -8.58 -12.16 2.88
C GLU A 51 -9.37 -11.87 4.15
N SER A 52 -10.50 -11.21 3.99
CA SER A 52 -11.38 -10.87 5.11
C SER A 52 -12.19 -12.07 5.59
N ASN A 53 -12.51 -13.01 4.71
CA ASN A 53 -13.37 -14.16 5.01
C ASN A 53 -14.69 -13.72 5.67
N GLY A 54 -15.27 -12.64 5.19
CA GLY A 54 -16.50 -12.10 5.73
C GLY A 54 -16.36 -11.24 6.99
N ARG A 55 -15.14 -11.03 7.48
CA ARG A 55 -14.87 -10.19 8.65
C ARG A 55 -14.73 -8.73 8.21
N ALA A 56 -15.83 -8.00 8.26
CA ALA A 56 -15.84 -6.60 7.82
C ALA A 56 -16.02 -5.62 9.00
N GLU A 57 -16.00 -6.12 10.20
CA GLU A 57 -16.27 -5.35 11.42
C GLU A 57 -15.11 -4.44 11.84
N GLU A 58 -13.92 -4.70 11.34
CA GLU A 58 -12.73 -3.96 11.70
C GLU A 58 -12.32 -2.96 10.63
N LYS A 59 -11.06 -2.58 10.64
CA LYS A 59 -10.50 -1.64 9.68
C LYS A 59 -10.46 -2.27 8.28
N VAL A 60 -11.06 -1.61 7.31
CA VAL A 60 -11.13 -2.14 5.94
C VAL A 60 -9.77 -2.22 5.26
N GLY A 61 -8.80 -1.44 5.70
CA GLY A 61 -7.43 -1.52 5.18
C GLY A 61 -6.67 -2.77 5.59
N LYS A 62 -7.19 -3.51 6.57
CA LYS A 62 -6.53 -4.69 7.12
C LYS A 62 -6.43 -5.85 6.14
N PHE A 63 -7.44 -6.04 5.31
CA PHE A 63 -7.55 -7.17 4.40
C PHE A 63 -7.40 -6.72 2.95
N ALA A 64 -6.58 -7.42 2.18
CA ALA A 64 -6.31 -7.05 0.79
C ALA A 64 -7.58 -6.98 -0.05
N ASP A 65 -8.50 -7.93 0.12
CA ASP A 65 -9.74 -7.97 -0.66
C ASP A 65 -10.68 -6.79 -0.38
N LEU A 66 -10.58 -6.18 0.79
CA LEU A 66 -11.39 -5.00 1.15
C LEU A 66 -10.62 -3.69 0.94
N ALA A 67 -9.31 -3.71 1.12
CA ALA A 67 -8.49 -2.51 1.06
C ALA A 67 -8.48 -1.87 -0.33
N VAL A 68 -8.35 -2.69 -1.37
CA VAL A 68 -8.29 -2.15 -2.74
C VAL A 68 -9.57 -1.41 -3.11
N PRO A 69 -10.77 -2.01 -3.02
CA PRO A 69 -11.98 -1.27 -3.34
C PRO A 69 -12.24 -0.09 -2.41
N ALA A 70 -11.93 -0.21 -1.13
CA ALA A 70 -12.13 0.89 -0.18
C ALA A 70 -11.24 2.08 -0.51
N LEU A 71 -9.99 1.84 -0.87
CA LEU A 71 -9.05 2.90 -1.23
C LEU A 71 -9.47 3.59 -2.53
N VAL A 72 -9.92 2.81 -3.51
CA VAL A 72 -10.46 3.37 -4.76
C VAL A 72 -11.67 4.26 -4.47
N ASP A 73 -12.59 3.80 -3.65
CA ASP A 73 -13.80 4.56 -3.30
C ASP A 73 -13.45 5.88 -2.63
N GLU A 74 -12.49 5.88 -1.73
CA GLU A 74 -12.06 7.12 -1.06
C GLU A 74 -11.43 8.11 -2.05
N LEU A 75 -10.64 7.60 -2.99
CA LEU A 75 -10.05 8.45 -4.02
C LEU A 75 -11.09 9.02 -4.98
N VAL A 76 -12.07 8.22 -5.33
CA VAL A 76 -13.20 8.71 -6.16
C VAL A 76 -13.95 9.83 -5.45
N ARG A 77 -14.13 9.73 -4.15
CA ARG A 77 -14.79 10.79 -3.35
C ARG A 77 -14.06 12.12 -3.39
N VAL A 78 -12.75 12.10 -3.54
CA VAL A 78 -11.96 13.35 -3.67
C VAL A 78 -11.75 13.75 -5.13
N GLY A 79 -12.49 13.15 -6.04
CA GLY A 79 -12.54 13.59 -7.43
C GLY A 79 -11.59 12.88 -8.37
N VAL A 80 -11.00 11.76 -7.98
CA VAL A 80 -10.08 11.01 -8.83
C VAL A 80 -10.87 10.05 -9.72
N GLY A 81 -10.60 10.08 -11.02
CA GLY A 81 -11.12 9.08 -11.92
C GLY A 81 -10.41 7.74 -11.69
N PRO A 82 -11.16 6.63 -11.53
CA PRO A 82 -10.52 5.34 -11.21
C PRO A 82 -9.53 4.87 -12.27
N ARG A 83 -9.72 5.27 -13.52
CA ARG A 83 -8.81 4.91 -14.63
C ARG A 83 -7.48 5.67 -14.60
N SER A 84 -7.37 6.70 -13.76
CA SER A 84 -6.15 7.47 -13.64
C SER A 84 -5.23 6.95 -12.54
N LEU A 85 -5.59 5.86 -11.88
CA LEU A 85 -4.83 5.32 -10.77
C LEU A 85 -3.77 4.34 -11.24
N GLU A 86 -2.64 4.39 -10.55
CA GLU A 86 -1.62 3.35 -10.63
C GLU A 86 -1.14 3.02 -9.23
N ALA A 87 -0.59 1.82 -9.06
CA ALA A 87 -0.25 1.28 -7.76
C ALA A 87 1.25 1.14 -7.56
N VAL A 88 1.68 1.31 -6.32
CA VAL A 88 3.02 0.95 -5.88
C VAL A 88 2.89 0.09 -4.62
N LEU A 89 3.59 -1.03 -4.59
CA LEU A 89 3.56 -1.97 -3.48
C LEU A 89 4.92 -2.04 -2.80
N VAL A 90 4.89 -2.02 -1.47
CA VAL A 90 6.11 -2.18 -0.66
C VAL A 90 5.81 -3.15 0.48
N GLY A 91 6.73 -4.04 0.77
CA GLY A 91 6.60 -4.96 1.90
C GLY A 91 6.47 -6.41 1.48
N GLY A 92 5.65 -7.17 2.17
CA GLY A 92 5.44 -8.58 1.86
C GLY A 92 6.68 -9.44 2.09
N ALA A 93 7.49 -9.07 3.07
CA ALA A 93 8.71 -9.80 3.39
C ALA A 93 8.40 -11.05 4.20
N GLN A 94 9.30 -12.02 4.13
CA GLN A 94 9.27 -13.19 5.00
C GLN A 94 10.13 -12.90 6.22
N MET A 95 9.49 -12.63 7.34
CA MET A 95 10.17 -12.18 8.55
C MET A 95 10.63 -13.34 9.43
N PHE A 96 10.10 -14.54 9.22
CA PHE A 96 10.42 -15.71 10.02
C PHE A 96 10.98 -16.82 9.15
N ALA A 97 12.24 -17.15 9.36
CA ALA A 97 12.92 -18.20 8.63
C ALA A 97 12.35 -19.58 9.00
N GLY A 98 12.33 -20.49 8.03
CA GLY A 98 11.94 -21.86 8.23
C GLY A 98 10.45 -22.11 8.40
N ASN A 99 9.65 -21.12 8.14
CA ASN A 99 8.21 -21.25 8.22
C ASN A 99 7.69 -21.97 6.98
N SER A 100 7.13 -23.16 7.19
CA SER A 100 6.70 -24.06 6.13
C SER A 100 5.54 -23.50 5.30
N GLY A 101 5.83 -22.81 4.21
CA GLY A 101 4.85 -22.51 3.18
C GLY A 101 3.72 -21.56 3.57
N MET A 102 3.70 -21.07 4.80
CA MET A 102 2.69 -20.14 5.27
C MET A 102 3.19 -18.70 5.14
N GLU A 103 3.86 -18.41 4.07
CA GLU A 103 4.46 -17.10 3.84
C GLU A 103 3.40 -16.03 3.71
N ILE A 104 3.03 -15.47 4.85
CA ILE A 104 1.97 -14.46 4.91
C ILE A 104 2.31 -13.24 4.05
N GLY A 105 3.59 -12.86 4.00
CA GLY A 105 4.03 -11.75 3.15
C GLY A 105 3.74 -12.00 1.67
N ALA A 106 4.09 -13.19 1.18
CA ALA A 106 3.83 -13.55 -0.22
C ALA A 106 2.33 -13.66 -0.49
N ARG A 107 1.56 -14.16 0.46
CA ARG A 107 0.10 -14.27 0.33
C ARG A 107 -0.55 -12.89 0.31
N ASN A 108 -0.06 -11.96 1.14
CA ASN A 108 -0.53 -10.57 1.12
C ASN A 108 -0.26 -9.94 -0.23
N GLU A 109 0.95 -10.10 -0.73
CA GLU A 109 1.31 -9.54 -2.04
C GLU A 109 0.43 -10.12 -3.15
N ALA A 110 0.25 -11.44 -3.17
CA ALA A 110 -0.58 -12.09 -4.19
C ALA A 110 -2.03 -11.59 -4.14
N ALA A 111 -2.58 -11.42 -2.94
CA ALA A 111 -3.96 -10.95 -2.77
C ALA A 111 -4.12 -9.50 -3.21
N VAL A 112 -3.15 -8.64 -2.89
CA VAL A 112 -3.17 -7.24 -3.35
C VAL A 112 -3.08 -7.18 -4.87
N ARG A 113 -2.18 -7.95 -5.47
CA ARG A 113 -2.06 -8.01 -6.94
C ARG A 113 -3.34 -8.48 -7.60
N ALA A 114 -3.99 -9.50 -7.04
CA ALA A 114 -5.26 -9.99 -7.54
C ALA A 114 -6.36 -8.92 -7.46
N GLY A 115 -6.43 -8.20 -6.35
CA GLY A 115 -7.38 -7.11 -6.19
C GLY A 115 -7.16 -5.97 -7.18
N LEU A 116 -5.92 -5.62 -7.43
CA LEU A 116 -5.58 -4.58 -8.40
C LEU A 116 -5.92 -5.02 -9.81
N ALA A 117 -5.64 -6.27 -10.16
CA ALA A 117 -6.00 -6.81 -11.47
C ALA A 117 -7.52 -6.79 -11.68
N ALA A 118 -8.28 -7.18 -10.67
CA ALA A 118 -9.75 -7.14 -10.73
C ALA A 118 -10.27 -5.71 -10.89
N ALA A 119 -9.60 -4.73 -10.30
CA ALA A 119 -9.97 -3.32 -10.41
C ALA A 119 -9.43 -2.64 -11.67
N GLY A 120 -8.58 -3.33 -12.45
CA GLY A 120 -7.98 -2.77 -13.65
C GLY A 120 -6.92 -1.72 -13.36
N ILE A 121 -6.27 -1.79 -12.21
CA ILE A 121 -5.24 -0.81 -11.81
C ILE A 121 -3.86 -1.37 -12.10
N PRO A 122 -3.06 -0.70 -12.96
CA PRO A 122 -1.72 -1.16 -13.25
C PRO A 122 -0.77 -0.92 -12.07
N ILE A 123 0.19 -1.81 -11.93
CA ILE A 123 1.26 -1.66 -10.91
C ILE A 123 2.43 -0.96 -11.58
N HIS A 124 2.75 0.22 -11.08
CA HIS A 124 3.88 1.02 -11.59
C HIS A 124 5.21 0.47 -11.11
N ALA A 125 5.29 0.10 -9.84
CA ALA A 125 6.51 -0.42 -9.23
C ALA A 125 6.18 -1.23 -7.98
N ALA A 126 7.11 -2.10 -7.60
CA ALA A 126 6.98 -2.89 -6.38
C ALA A 126 8.38 -3.12 -5.78
N ALA A 127 8.46 -2.98 -4.46
CA ALA A 127 9.64 -3.35 -3.68
C ALA A 127 9.17 -4.32 -2.61
N THR A 128 9.08 -5.58 -2.98
CA THR A 128 8.43 -6.62 -2.18
C THR A 128 9.32 -7.83 -1.96
N ALA A 129 8.83 -8.75 -1.14
CA ALA A 129 9.53 -9.98 -0.79
C ALA A 129 10.79 -9.70 0.07
N GLY A 130 11.77 -10.57 0.03
CA GLY A 130 12.94 -10.43 0.87
C GLY A 130 12.65 -10.77 2.33
N ASN A 131 13.48 -10.26 3.22
CA ASN A 131 13.38 -10.59 4.65
C ASN A 131 13.63 -9.39 5.58
N THR A 132 13.60 -8.18 5.06
CA THR A 132 13.82 -6.96 5.85
C THR A 132 12.58 -6.09 5.90
N GLY A 133 12.41 -5.39 7.01
CA GLY A 133 11.35 -4.40 7.16
C GLY A 133 11.62 -3.17 6.32
N ARG A 134 10.56 -2.49 5.90
CA ARG A 134 10.65 -1.31 5.04
C ARG A 134 9.76 -0.19 5.54
N THR A 135 10.14 1.03 5.21
CA THR A 135 9.31 2.22 5.40
C THR A 135 8.96 2.76 4.02
N MET A 136 7.69 3.11 3.83
CA MET A 136 7.17 3.61 2.56
C MET A 136 6.63 5.00 2.76
N ARG A 137 6.95 5.91 1.83
CA ARG A 137 6.48 7.30 1.85
C ARG A 137 5.86 7.66 0.52
N VAL A 138 4.70 8.30 0.57
CA VAL A 138 3.96 8.78 -0.60
C VAL A 138 3.76 10.27 -0.47
N GLU A 139 4.33 11.04 -1.37
CA GLU A 139 4.21 12.50 -1.36
C GLU A 139 3.03 12.94 -2.21
N VAL A 140 2.07 13.60 -1.59
CA VAL A 140 0.90 14.14 -2.27
C VAL A 140 1.27 15.44 -2.97
N GLY A 141 0.81 15.58 -4.18
CA GLY A 141 1.14 16.72 -5.05
C GLY A 141 2.05 16.32 -6.18
N THR A 142 3.14 15.61 -5.88
CA THR A 142 4.07 15.09 -6.88
C THR A 142 3.74 13.65 -7.26
N GLY A 143 3.17 12.88 -6.33
CA GLY A 143 2.93 11.47 -6.51
C GLY A 143 4.20 10.62 -6.37
N ALA A 144 5.26 11.20 -5.79
CA ALA A 144 6.51 10.48 -5.56
C ALA A 144 6.32 9.42 -4.48
N VAL A 145 6.85 8.22 -4.72
CA VAL A 145 6.80 7.12 -3.76
C VAL A 145 8.22 6.64 -3.54
N THR A 146 8.61 6.52 -2.28
CA THR A 146 9.91 6.01 -1.89
C THR A 146 9.76 4.83 -0.94
N ALA A 147 10.77 3.99 -0.91
CA ALA A 147 10.88 2.90 0.06
C ALA A 147 12.30 2.84 0.60
N ARG A 148 12.41 2.50 1.87
CA ARG A 148 13.70 2.32 2.52
C ARG A 148 13.68 1.03 3.33
N GLU A 149 14.63 0.15 3.04
CA GLU A 149 14.86 -1.02 3.87
C GLU A 149 15.60 -0.60 5.13
N ALA A 150 15.39 -1.34 6.22
CA ALA A 150 16.10 -1.10 7.47
C ALA A 150 17.62 -1.13 7.23
N GLY A 151 18.30 -0.06 7.62
CA GLY A 151 19.75 0.07 7.46
C GLY A 151 20.24 0.45 6.06
N ALA A 152 19.33 0.72 5.12
CA ALA A 152 19.67 1.07 3.74
C ALA A 152 19.23 2.47 3.38
N ALA A 153 19.67 2.96 2.23
CA ALA A 153 19.27 4.25 1.70
C ALA A 153 17.84 4.18 1.12
N GLU A 154 17.17 5.33 1.10
CA GLU A 154 15.87 5.48 0.48
C GLU A 154 15.98 5.34 -1.04
N VAL A 155 15.03 4.61 -1.64
CA VAL A 155 14.97 4.36 -3.08
C VAL A 155 13.66 4.91 -3.63
N ALA A 156 13.75 5.63 -4.74
CA ALA A 156 12.57 6.14 -5.42
C ALA A 156 11.93 5.02 -6.27
N LEU A 157 10.62 4.84 -6.10
CA LEU A 157 9.84 3.86 -6.86
C LEU A 157 8.93 4.55 -7.89
N ARG A 158 8.63 5.81 -7.66
CA ARG A 158 7.81 6.61 -8.54
C ARG A 158 8.20 8.07 -8.42
#